data_107b1e9ad96a4870389c1ff3b30909d3
#
_entry.id   107b1e9ad96a4870389c1ff3b30909d3
#
_cell.length_a   1.000
_cell.length_b   1.000
_cell.length_c   1.000
_cell.angle_alpha   90.00
_cell.angle_beta   90.00
_cell.angle_gamma   90.00
#
_symmetry.space_group_name_H-M   'P 1'
#
loop_
_entity.id
_entity.type
_entity.pdbx_description
1 polymer ?
#
loop_
_entity_poly.entity_id
_entity_poly.type
_entity_poly.pdbx_seq_one_letter_code
_entity_poly.pdbx_strand_id
1 'polypeptide(L)'
;EEAADAAWEVMELGVYSLYQDGYAKLFTEAAEHSSESIFNVEAVANPLGLGHSTDIVMRQYNSAAPLRNFIDSYWMKDGKPREESAYADSEGYADLDPRFAQTIVYPGSTWMGETVKTDNTNVRFTNKQTGFIYKKYTVYTAKVPGDQELNLGENCSPTNIMLLRYADI
;
A
#
# COMPACT_ATOMS: atom_id res chain seq x y z
N GLU A 1 3.84 -12.17 -27.01
CA GLU A 1 2.74 -12.22 -27.98
C GLU A 1 1.49 -12.84 -27.33
N GLU A 2 1.49 -14.09 -26.91
CA GLU A 2 0.34 -14.75 -26.25
C GLU A 2 -0.18 -14.04 -25.00
N ALA A 3 0.72 -13.50 -24.14
CA ALA A 3 0.32 -12.77 -22.93
C ALA A 3 -0.37 -11.44 -23.28
N ALA A 4 0.10 -10.75 -24.32
CA ALA A 4 -0.52 -9.50 -24.76
C ALA A 4 -1.89 -9.75 -25.41
N ASP A 5 -2.02 -10.86 -26.15
CA ASP A 5 -3.28 -11.26 -26.77
C ASP A 5 -4.31 -11.61 -25.69
N ALA A 6 -3.92 -12.38 -24.67
CA ALA A 6 -4.78 -12.69 -23.52
C ALA A 6 -5.20 -11.45 -22.73
N ALA A 7 -4.28 -10.50 -22.52
CA ALA A 7 -4.59 -9.23 -21.89
C ALA A 7 -5.60 -8.42 -22.71
N TRP A 8 -5.44 -8.38 -24.02
CA TRP A 8 -6.36 -7.71 -24.93
C TRP A 8 -7.77 -8.34 -24.87
N GLU A 9 -7.87 -9.67 -24.85
CA GLU A 9 -9.14 -10.37 -24.70
C GLU A 9 -9.86 -9.97 -23.41
N VAL A 10 -9.13 -9.84 -22.29
CA VAL A 10 -9.71 -9.37 -21.01
C VAL A 10 -10.23 -7.94 -21.13
N MET A 11 -9.52 -7.06 -21.86
CA MET A 11 -9.98 -5.68 -22.09
C MET A 11 -11.26 -5.66 -22.95
N GLU A 12 -11.35 -6.50 -23.99
CA GLU A 12 -12.52 -6.61 -24.86
C GLU A 12 -13.77 -7.15 -24.16
N LEU A 13 -13.64 -7.92 -23.08
CA LEU A 13 -14.79 -8.37 -22.29
C LEU A 13 -15.62 -7.19 -21.74
N GLY A 14 -15.00 -6.03 -21.50
CA GLY A 14 -15.67 -4.83 -20.99
C GLY A 14 -16.31 -4.97 -19.61
N VAL A 15 -15.93 -6.02 -18.84
CA VAL A 15 -16.47 -6.28 -17.50
C VAL A 15 -15.60 -5.68 -16.38
N TYR A 16 -14.35 -5.34 -16.70
CA TYR A 16 -13.40 -4.76 -15.77
C TYR A 16 -13.16 -3.28 -16.09
N SER A 17 -12.78 -2.50 -15.07
CA SER A 17 -12.39 -1.10 -15.22
C SER A 17 -11.50 -0.67 -14.07
N LEU A 18 -10.71 0.39 -14.27
CA LEU A 18 -9.91 0.98 -13.18
C LEU A 18 -10.81 1.50 -12.06
N TYR A 19 -10.41 1.27 -10.82
CA TYR A 19 -11.11 1.76 -9.64
C TYR A 19 -11.02 3.29 -9.54
N GLN A 20 -12.17 3.96 -9.33
CA GLN A 20 -12.27 5.40 -9.43
C GLN A 20 -12.17 6.15 -8.09
N ASP A 21 -12.37 5.46 -6.95
CA ASP A 21 -12.41 6.11 -5.62
C ASP A 21 -11.05 6.30 -4.97
N GLY A 22 -9.99 6.15 -5.74
CA GLY A 22 -8.62 6.44 -5.35
C GLY A 22 -7.79 5.22 -4.97
N TYR A 23 -6.52 5.28 -5.34
CA TYR A 23 -5.57 4.17 -5.23
C TYR A 23 -5.41 3.63 -3.80
N ALA A 24 -5.40 4.49 -2.77
CA ALA A 24 -5.26 4.05 -1.39
C ALA A 24 -6.44 3.18 -0.93
N LYS A 25 -7.66 3.48 -1.38
CA LYS A 25 -8.86 2.73 -1.01
C LYS A 25 -8.93 1.38 -1.71
N LEU A 26 -8.30 1.24 -2.88
CA LEU A 26 -8.30 0.01 -3.65
C LEU A 26 -7.80 -1.20 -2.86
N PHE A 27 -6.93 -0.99 -1.88
CA PHE A 27 -6.32 -2.04 -1.05
C PHE A 27 -6.93 -2.14 0.35
N THR A 28 -8.21 -1.83 0.46
CA THR A 28 -9.01 -1.94 1.69
C THR A 28 -10.24 -2.81 1.46
N GLU A 29 -10.88 -3.27 2.52
CA GLU A 29 -12.13 -4.03 2.46
C GLU A 29 -13.22 -3.32 1.62
N ALA A 30 -13.23 -1.98 1.60
CA ALA A 30 -14.24 -1.21 0.87
C ALA A 30 -14.15 -1.37 -0.66
N ALA A 31 -13.03 -1.84 -1.19
CA ALA A 31 -12.83 -2.04 -2.62
C ALA A 31 -12.73 -3.54 -3.00
N GLU A 32 -13.02 -4.43 -2.08
CA GLU A 32 -13.11 -5.86 -2.38
C GLU A 32 -14.17 -6.11 -3.45
N HIS A 33 -13.84 -7.01 -4.38
CA HIS A 33 -14.71 -7.30 -5.53
C HIS A 33 -15.06 -6.09 -6.42
N SER A 34 -14.23 -5.03 -6.35
CA SER A 34 -14.38 -3.89 -7.26
C SER A 34 -14.17 -4.29 -8.72
N SER A 35 -14.58 -3.42 -9.64
CA SER A 35 -14.40 -3.62 -11.07
C SER A 35 -12.93 -3.77 -11.52
N GLU A 36 -11.97 -3.40 -10.68
CA GLU A 36 -10.54 -3.55 -10.96
C GLU A 36 -10.01 -4.92 -10.52
N SER A 37 -10.69 -5.61 -9.62
CA SER A 37 -10.23 -6.88 -9.05
C SER A 37 -10.53 -8.05 -10.00
N ILE A 38 -9.49 -8.73 -10.50
CA ILE A 38 -9.63 -9.90 -11.38
C ILE A 38 -9.42 -11.19 -10.58
N PHE A 39 -8.36 -11.25 -9.78
CA PHE A 39 -8.05 -12.45 -8.99
C PHE A 39 -7.53 -12.09 -7.61
N ASN A 40 -8.19 -12.62 -6.58
CA ASN A 40 -7.90 -12.37 -5.18
C ASN A 40 -7.60 -13.65 -4.40
N VAL A 41 -6.83 -13.51 -3.33
CA VAL A 41 -6.87 -14.42 -2.19
C VAL A 41 -7.88 -13.85 -1.19
N GLU A 42 -8.97 -14.57 -1.02
CA GLU A 42 -10.03 -14.17 -0.09
C GLU A 42 -9.59 -14.36 1.35
N ALA A 43 -9.92 -13.39 2.20
CA ALA A 43 -9.68 -13.42 3.64
C ALA A 43 -10.98 -13.16 4.39
N VAL A 44 -11.11 -13.72 5.58
CA VAL A 44 -12.30 -13.55 6.41
C VAL A 44 -11.89 -13.12 7.81
N ALA A 45 -12.62 -12.14 8.34
CA ALA A 45 -12.39 -11.64 9.69
C ALA A 45 -12.52 -12.77 10.75
N ASN A 46 -11.71 -12.66 11.80
CA ASN A 46 -11.84 -13.53 12.97
C ASN A 46 -13.33 -13.57 13.48
N PRO A 47 -13.86 -14.72 13.98
CA PRO A 47 -13.09 -15.73 14.71
C PRO A 47 -12.68 -16.97 13.93
N LEU A 48 -12.91 -17.03 12.63
CA LEU A 48 -12.66 -18.26 11.88
C LEU A 48 -11.17 -18.55 11.60
N GLY A 49 -10.27 -17.59 11.87
CA GLY A 49 -8.83 -17.74 11.61
C GLY A 49 -8.47 -17.86 10.13
N LEU A 50 -9.37 -17.42 9.25
CA LEU A 50 -9.19 -17.43 7.79
C LEU A 50 -8.67 -16.10 7.23
N GLY A 51 -8.30 -15.17 8.12
CA GLY A 51 -7.61 -13.94 7.79
C GLY A 51 -6.12 -14.18 7.57
N HIS A 52 -5.39 -13.11 7.24
CA HIS A 52 -3.94 -13.14 7.11
C HIS A 52 -3.27 -12.19 8.12
N SER A 53 -1.95 -12.31 8.26
CA SER A 53 -1.16 -11.53 9.22
C SER A 53 -0.52 -10.28 8.62
N THR A 54 -0.89 -9.87 7.40
CA THR A 54 -0.21 -8.76 6.71
C THR A 54 -0.25 -7.47 7.51
N ASP A 55 -1.41 -7.10 8.07
CA ASP A 55 -1.52 -5.87 8.85
C ASP A 55 -0.58 -5.86 10.06
N ILE A 56 -0.62 -6.90 10.90
CA ILE A 56 0.22 -6.96 12.11
C ILE A 56 1.72 -7.04 11.77
N VAL A 57 2.08 -7.76 10.72
CA VAL A 57 3.47 -7.88 10.26
C VAL A 57 4.01 -6.54 9.78
N MET A 58 3.22 -5.79 9.03
CA MET A 58 3.63 -4.48 8.50
C MET A 58 3.57 -3.39 9.58
N ARG A 59 2.49 -3.34 10.34
CA ARG A 59 2.20 -2.26 11.27
C ARG A 59 2.90 -2.41 12.63
N GLN A 60 2.90 -3.61 13.20
CA GLN A 60 3.36 -3.84 14.57
C GLN A 60 4.76 -4.44 14.65
N TYR A 61 5.01 -5.49 13.88
CA TYR A 61 6.30 -6.17 13.96
C TYR A 61 7.36 -5.56 13.05
N ASN A 62 6.97 -4.82 12.03
CA ASN A 62 7.88 -4.29 11.03
C ASN A 62 8.83 -5.36 10.45
N SER A 63 8.33 -6.58 10.31
CA SER A 63 9.13 -7.70 9.85
C SER A 63 9.42 -7.65 8.35
N ALA A 64 8.63 -6.87 7.61
CA ALA A 64 8.83 -6.59 6.20
C ALA A 64 8.86 -5.08 5.98
N ALA A 65 9.96 -4.54 5.53
CA ALA A 65 10.14 -3.13 5.30
C ALA A 65 10.63 -2.86 3.88
N PRO A 66 10.19 -1.74 3.25
CA PRO A 66 10.71 -1.36 1.96
C PRO A 66 12.20 -1.06 2.03
N LEU A 67 12.96 -1.61 1.09
CA LEU A 67 14.37 -1.33 0.94
C LEU A 67 14.57 0.02 0.23
N ARG A 68 15.72 0.65 0.42
CA ARG A 68 16.03 1.95 -0.16
C ARG A 68 15.96 1.94 -1.69
N ASN A 69 16.49 0.91 -2.33
CA ASN A 69 16.43 0.78 -3.79
C ASN A 69 15.00 0.69 -4.32
N PHE A 70 14.06 0.10 -3.57
CA PHE A 70 12.64 0.11 -3.93
C PHE A 70 12.05 1.54 -3.83
N ILE A 71 12.42 2.29 -2.78
CA ILE A 71 12.00 3.69 -2.64
C ILE A 71 12.54 4.54 -3.81
N ASP A 72 13.81 4.34 -4.15
CA ASP A 72 14.48 5.10 -5.21
C ASP A 72 13.99 4.72 -6.63
N SER A 73 13.26 3.60 -6.78
CA SER A 73 12.64 3.21 -8.05
C SER A 73 11.36 3.97 -8.38
N TYR A 74 10.79 4.72 -7.44
CA TYR A 74 9.63 5.57 -7.72
C TYR A 74 10.02 6.73 -8.63
N TRP A 75 9.27 6.92 -9.69
CA TRP A 75 9.39 8.06 -10.58
C TRP A 75 8.89 9.33 -9.90
N MET A 76 9.14 10.47 -10.55
CA MET A 76 8.64 11.74 -10.09
C MET A 76 7.18 11.93 -10.50
N LYS A 77 6.49 12.89 -9.89
CA LYS A 77 5.05 13.15 -10.11
C LYS A 77 4.69 13.55 -11.55
N ASP A 78 5.68 13.92 -12.35
CA ASP A 78 5.52 14.19 -13.79
C ASP A 78 5.65 12.94 -14.67
N GLY A 79 5.74 11.75 -14.05
CA GLY A 79 5.82 10.47 -14.74
C GLY A 79 7.17 10.17 -15.39
N LYS A 80 8.24 10.80 -14.92
CA LYS A 80 9.61 10.61 -15.43
C LYS A 80 10.54 10.07 -14.35
N PRO A 81 11.60 9.35 -14.73
CA PRO A 81 12.71 9.09 -13.84
C PRO A 81 13.28 10.39 -13.28
N ARG A 82 13.85 10.34 -12.06
CA ARG A 82 14.34 11.56 -11.38
C ARG A 82 15.30 12.38 -12.23
N GLU A 83 16.21 11.73 -12.90
CA GLU A 83 17.26 12.38 -13.74
C GLU A 83 16.72 13.11 -14.98
N GLU A 84 15.50 12.77 -15.40
CA GLU A 84 14.83 13.38 -16.57
C GLU A 84 13.68 14.32 -16.18
N SER A 85 13.39 14.42 -14.88
CA SER A 85 12.24 15.14 -14.36
C SER A 85 12.52 16.62 -14.16
N ALA A 86 11.48 17.45 -14.31
CA ALA A 86 11.50 18.84 -13.88
C ALA A 86 11.67 18.99 -12.35
N TYR A 87 11.49 17.91 -11.60
CA TYR A 87 11.61 17.82 -10.14
C TYR A 87 12.90 17.11 -9.69
N ALA A 88 13.91 16.99 -10.55
CA ALA A 88 15.17 16.29 -10.27
C ALA A 88 15.85 16.79 -8.99
N ASP A 89 15.85 18.10 -8.78
CA ASP A 89 16.48 18.76 -7.64
C ASP A 89 15.56 18.84 -6.39
N SER A 90 14.38 18.24 -6.45
CA SER A 90 13.44 18.26 -5.33
C SER A 90 13.98 17.45 -4.15
N GLU A 91 13.97 18.05 -2.97
CA GLU A 91 14.35 17.36 -1.73
C GLU A 91 13.16 16.60 -1.13
N GLY A 92 13.46 15.48 -0.47
CA GLY A 92 12.47 14.67 0.21
C GLY A 92 11.60 13.83 -0.73
N TYR A 93 10.32 13.66 -0.38
CA TYR A 93 9.41 12.69 -0.99
C TYR A 93 8.16 13.31 -1.60
N ALA A 94 7.97 14.63 -1.48
CA ALA A 94 6.73 15.32 -1.87
C ALA A 94 6.47 15.30 -3.38
N ASP A 95 7.52 15.24 -4.17
CA ASP A 95 7.45 15.29 -5.63
C ASP A 95 7.62 13.92 -6.30
N LEU A 96 7.59 12.84 -5.52
CA LEU A 96 7.50 11.48 -6.06
C LEU A 96 6.10 11.20 -6.61
N ASP A 97 5.99 10.13 -7.40
CA ASP A 97 4.72 9.59 -7.87
C ASP A 97 3.70 9.54 -6.71
N PRO A 98 2.47 10.03 -6.89
CA PRO A 98 1.47 10.06 -5.82
C PRO A 98 1.20 8.71 -5.15
N ARG A 99 1.43 7.60 -5.85
CA ARG A 99 1.29 6.24 -5.30
C ARG A 99 2.30 5.94 -4.20
N PHE A 100 3.46 6.64 -4.19
CA PHE A 100 4.44 6.51 -3.12
C PHE A 100 3.82 6.79 -1.74
N ALA A 101 3.25 7.97 -1.55
CA ALA A 101 2.64 8.36 -0.27
C ALA A 101 1.43 7.50 0.12
N GLN A 102 0.82 6.83 -0.84
CA GLN A 102 -0.31 5.92 -0.62
C GLN A 102 0.14 4.48 -0.30
N THR A 103 1.38 4.14 -0.57
CA THR A 103 1.95 2.80 -0.37
C THR A 103 2.94 2.73 0.80
N ILE A 104 3.64 3.83 1.05
CA ILE A 104 4.78 3.89 1.98
C ILE A 104 4.53 4.93 3.08
N VAL A 105 4.88 4.55 4.30
CA VAL A 105 5.08 5.48 5.43
C VAL A 105 6.54 5.89 5.42
N TYR A 106 6.81 7.19 5.43
CA TYR A 106 8.14 7.76 5.25
C TYR A 106 8.38 8.96 6.21
N PRO A 107 9.63 9.35 6.47
CA PRO A 107 9.95 10.52 7.29
C PRO A 107 9.25 11.79 6.79
N GLY A 108 8.52 12.47 7.67
CA GLY A 108 7.70 13.65 7.38
C GLY A 108 6.24 13.33 7.04
N SER A 109 5.89 12.05 6.77
CA SER A 109 4.49 11.64 6.57
C SER A 109 3.74 11.56 7.91
N THR A 110 2.40 11.54 7.83
CA THR A 110 1.56 11.24 8.99
C THR A 110 1.23 9.76 9.03
N TRP A 111 1.47 9.12 10.17
CA TRP A 111 1.14 7.73 10.40
C TRP A 111 0.54 7.56 11.79
N MET A 112 -0.62 6.92 11.90
CA MET A 112 -1.33 6.68 13.15
C MET A 112 -1.51 7.95 14.01
N GLY A 113 -1.78 9.08 13.36
CA GLY A 113 -2.01 10.39 14.02
C GLY A 113 -0.73 11.13 14.42
N GLU A 114 0.44 10.60 14.11
CA GLU A 114 1.73 11.24 14.42
C GLU A 114 2.52 11.55 13.15
N THR A 115 3.31 12.62 13.17
CA THR A 115 4.27 12.90 12.10
C THR A 115 5.52 12.05 12.29
N VAL A 116 5.88 11.28 11.29
CA VAL A 116 7.08 10.44 11.30
C VAL A 116 8.32 11.32 11.29
N LYS A 117 9.17 11.23 12.32
CA LYS A 117 10.43 11.95 12.38
C LYS A 117 11.51 11.30 11.52
N THR A 118 12.47 12.11 11.08
CA THR A 118 13.61 11.64 10.28
C THR A 118 14.48 10.61 11.00
N ASP A 119 14.54 10.68 12.33
CA ASP A 119 15.28 9.73 13.16
C ASP A 119 14.47 8.53 13.61
N ASN A 120 13.21 8.45 13.17
CA ASN A 120 12.28 7.36 13.49
C ASN A 120 12.04 7.11 14.99
N THR A 121 12.24 8.12 15.84
CA THR A 121 12.16 7.93 17.30
C THR A 121 10.74 8.05 17.84
N ASN A 122 9.83 8.70 17.14
CA ASN A 122 8.47 8.98 17.62
C ASN A 122 7.38 8.05 17.06
N VAL A 123 7.72 7.21 16.13
CA VAL A 123 6.74 6.27 15.55
C VAL A 123 6.89 4.93 16.24
N ARG A 124 5.84 4.52 16.92
CA ARG A 124 5.80 3.34 17.78
C ARG A 124 6.23 2.05 17.05
N PHE A 125 5.98 1.99 15.76
CA PHE A 125 6.19 0.81 14.93
C PHE A 125 7.12 1.09 13.74
N THR A 126 8.02 2.04 13.86
CA THR A 126 8.93 2.36 12.76
C THR A 126 9.99 1.29 12.62
N ASN A 127 10.23 0.84 11.40
CA ASN A 127 11.37 0.00 11.12
C ASN A 127 12.66 0.81 11.22
N LYS A 128 13.43 0.59 12.30
CA LYS A 128 14.67 1.31 12.55
C LYS A 128 15.78 1.00 11.54
N GLN A 129 15.64 -0.07 10.75
CA GLN A 129 16.67 -0.47 9.79
C GLN A 129 16.58 0.33 8.49
N THR A 130 15.36 0.52 7.96
CA THR A 130 15.17 1.17 6.65
C THR A 130 14.57 2.57 6.76
N GLY A 131 13.88 2.90 7.85
CA GLY A 131 13.15 4.16 8.03
C GLY A 131 11.79 4.21 7.32
N PHE A 132 11.37 3.12 6.67
CA PHE A 132 10.13 3.05 5.91
C PHE A 132 9.27 1.88 6.35
N ILE A 133 7.94 2.00 6.17
CA ILE A 133 6.95 0.96 6.46
C ILE A 133 6.03 0.83 5.25
N TYR A 134 5.56 -0.38 4.94
CA TYR A 134 4.47 -0.57 4.00
C TYR A 134 3.16 -0.12 4.62
N LYS A 135 2.41 0.70 3.88
CA LYS A 135 1.09 1.20 4.25
C LYS A 135 -0.05 0.38 3.60
N LYS A 136 0.23 -0.17 2.43
CA LYS A 136 -0.71 -0.94 1.63
C LYS A 136 -1.13 -2.22 2.38
N TYR A 137 -2.42 -2.57 2.32
CA TYR A 137 -3.04 -3.67 3.05
C TYR A 137 -2.98 -3.54 4.59
N THR A 138 -2.64 -2.38 5.13
CA THR A 138 -2.82 -2.11 6.55
C THR A 138 -4.18 -1.46 6.77
N VAL A 139 -4.89 -1.89 7.82
CA VAL A 139 -6.26 -1.44 8.11
C VAL A 139 -6.24 -0.08 8.82
N TYR A 140 -5.12 0.27 9.44
CA TYR A 140 -5.03 1.42 10.33
C TYR A 140 -4.10 2.49 9.79
N THR A 141 -4.70 3.61 9.41
CA THR A 141 -3.98 4.84 9.01
C THR A 141 -4.10 5.97 10.04
N ALA A 142 -4.89 5.74 11.10
CA ALA A 142 -5.11 6.73 12.14
C ALA A 142 -5.11 6.08 13.54
N LYS A 143 -4.70 6.86 14.55
CA LYS A 143 -4.81 6.45 15.95
C LYS A 143 -6.29 6.36 16.33
N VAL A 144 -6.69 5.24 16.93
CA VAL A 144 -8.05 5.08 17.42
C VAL A 144 -8.23 5.93 18.69
N PRO A 145 -9.30 6.73 18.83
CA PRO A 145 -9.54 7.47 20.06
C PRO A 145 -9.57 6.54 21.27
N GLY A 146 -8.81 6.90 22.33
CA GLY A 146 -8.75 6.14 23.56
C GLY A 146 -7.64 5.10 23.65
N ASP A 147 -6.60 5.21 22.82
CA ASP A 147 -5.43 4.30 22.79
C ASP A 147 -5.76 2.81 22.57
N GLN A 148 -6.97 2.50 22.25
CA GLN A 148 -7.35 1.15 21.83
C GLN A 148 -6.86 0.96 20.40
N GLU A 149 -5.66 0.43 20.27
CA GLU A 149 -5.28 -0.23 19.04
C GLU A 149 -6.29 -1.33 18.80
N LEU A 150 -6.99 -1.25 17.70
CA LEU A 150 -7.65 -2.43 17.16
C LEU A 150 -6.52 -3.43 16.89
N ASN A 151 -6.26 -4.28 17.84
CA ASN A 151 -5.23 -5.28 17.73
C ASN A 151 -5.79 -6.43 16.90
N LEU A 152 -5.67 -6.29 15.59
CA LEU A 152 -5.81 -7.46 14.75
C LEU A 152 -4.63 -8.35 15.06
N GLY A 153 -4.90 -9.46 15.74
CA GLY A 153 -3.92 -10.50 16.00
C GLY A 153 -3.41 -11.16 14.72
N GLU A 154 -2.58 -12.15 14.89
CA GLU A 154 -2.16 -13.01 13.78
C GLU A 154 -3.37 -13.67 13.11
N ASN A 155 -3.35 -13.76 11.77
CA ASN A 155 -4.41 -14.33 10.93
C ASN A 155 -5.80 -13.67 11.12
N CYS A 156 -5.83 -12.39 11.45
CA CYS A 156 -7.07 -11.67 11.70
C CYS A 156 -7.37 -10.56 10.70
N SER A 157 -6.44 -10.22 9.80
CA SER A 157 -6.69 -9.22 8.75
C SER A 157 -7.69 -9.77 7.74
N PRO A 158 -8.86 -9.13 7.57
CA PRO A 158 -9.90 -9.62 6.67
C PRO A 158 -9.72 -9.15 5.23
N THR A 159 -8.83 -8.21 4.97
CA THR A 159 -8.68 -7.58 3.65
C THR A 159 -8.18 -8.58 2.61
N ASN A 160 -8.90 -8.73 1.52
CA ASN A 160 -8.49 -9.59 0.40
C ASN A 160 -7.18 -9.12 -0.24
N ILE A 161 -6.33 -10.07 -0.61
CA ILE A 161 -5.08 -9.77 -1.32
C ILE A 161 -5.30 -9.90 -2.82
N MET A 162 -5.25 -8.80 -3.55
CA MET A 162 -5.33 -8.81 -5.01
C MET A 162 -4.02 -9.33 -5.61
N LEU A 163 -4.13 -10.42 -6.35
CA LEU A 163 -3.01 -11.01 -7.09
C LEU A 163 -2.96 -10.54 -8.55
N LEU A 164 -4.11 -10.20 -9.12
CA LEU A 164 -4.23 -9.66 -10.47
C LEU A 164 -5.33 -8.61 -10.51
N ARG A 165 -4.99 -7.45 -11.06
CA ARG A 165 -5.90 -6.30 -11.23
C ARG A 165 -6.00 -5.93 -12.70
N TYR A 166 -7.08 -5.25 -13.07
CA TYR A 166 -7.22 -4.70 -14.42
C TYR A 166 -6.08 -3.74 -14.82
N ALA A 167 -5.49 -3.01 -13.85
CA ALA A 167 -4.33 -2.17 -14.09
C ALA A 167 -3.04 -2.96 -14.43
N ASP A 168 -3.02 -4.27 -14.23
CA ASP A 168 -1.88 -5.14 -14.51
C ASP A 168 -2.01 -5.79 -15.90
N ILE A 169 -3.18 -5.61 -16.56
CA ILE A 169 -3.51 -6.04 -17.92
C ILE A 169 -3.10 -4.97 -18.92
#